data_f86002078e040c3288977d0764eda3bf
#
_entry.id   f86002078e040c3288977d0764eda3bf
#
_cell.length_a   1.000
_cell.length_b   1.000
_cell.length_c   1.000
_cell.angle_alpha   90.00
_cell.angle_beta   90.00
_cell.angle_gamma   90.00
#
_symmetry.space_group_name_H-M   'P 1'
#
loop_
_entity.id
_entity.type
_entity.pdbx_description
1 polymer ?
#
loop_
_entity_poly.entity_id
_entity_poly.type
_entity_poly.pdbx_seq_one_letter_code
_entity_poly.pdbx_strand_id
1 'polypeptide(L)'
;RRMMFEWVLKRLAEHELLSGKTVGVDSSTIEANAAMRSIVRKDNGESYQEFLTGLAQVSWVDTPTAADLATFDRKREGKKTSNDDWHNPHDPEAKIAKMKDGTTHLAYKPEHAVDLVTGAVVSAEIHPADQGDTATLLGTLAKAAENLAEVS
;
A
#
# COMPACT_ATOMS: atom_id res chain seq x y z
N ARG A 1 3.82 -20.25 -0.31
CA ARG A 1 2.70 -19.54 -0.98
C ARG A 1 2.89 -19.50 -2.49
N ARG A 2 4.08 -19.12 -2.99
CA ARG A 2 4.38 -19.07 -4.44
C ARG A 2 4.16 -20.42 -5.13
N MET A 3 4.70 -21.52 -4.58
CA MET A 3 4.53 -22.88 -5.09
C MET A 3 3.06 -23.31 -5.28
N MET A 4 2.15 -22.88 -4.40
CA MET A 4 0.72 -23.17 -4.54
C MET A 4 0.10 -22.41 -5.71
N PHE A 5 0.47 -21.15 -5.89
CA PHE A 5 0.01 -20.34 -7.04
C PHE A 5 0.49 -20.95 -8.38
N GLU A 6 1.75 -21.31 -8.47
CA GLU A 6 2.32 -22.00 -9.63
C GLU A 6 1.64 -23.35 -9.92
N TRP A 7 1.34 -24.11 -8.86
CA TRP A 7 0.59 -25.36 -9.00
C TRP A 7 -0.82 -25.13 -9.55
N VAL A 8 -1.52 -24.10 -9.07
CA VAL A 8 -2.87 -23.74 -9.59
C VAL A 8 -2.78 -23.36 -11.05
N LEU A 9 -1.83 -22.53 -11.45
CA LEU A 9 -1.65 -22.13 -12.85
C LEU A 9 -1.38 -23.34 -13.75
N LYS A 10 -0.57 -24.32 -13.33
CA LYS A 10 -0.35 -25.55 -14.07
C LYS A 10 -1.65 -26.33 -14.27
N ARG A 11 -2.49 -26.44 -13.24
CA ARG A 11 -3.80 -27.11 -13.35
C ARG A 11 -4.72 -26.39 -14.33
N LEU A 12 -4.74 -25.05 -14.29
CA LEU A 12 -5.52 -24.27 -15.25
C LEU A 12 -5.02 -24.48 -16.69
N ALA A 13 -3.72 -24.52 -16.90
CA ALA A 13 -3.11 -24.79 -18.21
C ALA A 13 -3.47 -26.21 -18.73
N GLU A 14 -3.33 -27.24 -17.88
CA GLU A 14 -3.71 -28.64 -18.21
C GLU A 14 -5.17 -28.80 -18.63
N HIS A 15 -6.06 -27.92 -18.15
CA HIS A 15 -7.48 -27.93 -18.48
C HIS A 15 -7.86 -26.86 -19.54
N GLU A 16 -6.88 -26.29 -20.24
CA GLU A 16 -7.07 -25.25 -21.26
C GLU A 16 -7.84 -24.01 -20.79
N LEU A 17 -7.70 -23.69 -19.48
CA LEU A 17 -8.33 -22.54 -18.84
C LEU A 17 -7.38 -21.31 -18.76
N LEU A 18 -6.29 -21.31 -19.52
CA LEU A 18 -5.42 -20.16 -19.72
C LEU A 18 -5.30 -19.87 -21.21
N SER A 19 -5.68 -18.67 -21.62
CA SER A 19 -5.56 -18.20 -22.99
C SER A 19 -4.24 -17.45 -23.22
N GLY A 20 -3.86 -16.59 -22.27
CA GLY A 20 -2.68 -15.74 -22.35
C GLY A 20 -2.72 -14.69 -23.48
N LYS A 21 -3.82 -14.58 -24.24
CA LYS A 21 -3.94 -13.69 -25.41
C LYS A 21 -4.11 -12.22 -25.02
N THR A 22 -4.88 -11.98 -23.97
CA THR A 22 -5.18 -10.63 -23.50
C THR A 22 -5.14 -10.62 -21.99
N VAL A 23 -4.23 -9.84 -21.43
CA VAL A 23 -4.05 -9.70 -19.97
C VAL A 23 -4.44 -8.29 -19.57
N GLY A 24 -5.37 -8.19 -18.61
CA GLY A 24 -5.72 -6.94 -17.96
C GLY A 24 -5.01 -6.82 -16.62
N VAL A 25 -4.59 -5.62 -16.25
CA VAL A 25 -3.99 -5.35 -14.94
C VAL A 25 -4.84 -4.35 -14.19
N ASP A 26 -5.15 -4.65 -12.94
CA ASP A 26 -5.87 -3.75 -12.04
C ASP A 26 -5.20 -3.74 -10.66
N SER A 27 -5.27 -2.59 -10.01
CA SER A 27 -4.72 -2.39 -8.68
C SER A 27 -5.80 -1.91 -7.70
N SER A 28 -5.62 -2.25 -6.46
CA SER A 28 -6.42 -1.74 -5.36
C SER A 28 -5.51 -1.23 -4.23
N THR A 29 -6.09 -0.56 -3.25
CA THR A 29 -5.37 -0.17 -2.04
C THR A 29 -5.98 -0.91 -0.87
N ILE A 30 -5.13 -1.61 -0.11
CA ILE A 30 -5.54 -2.34 1.09
C ILE A 30 -4.93 -1.65 2.30
N GLU A 31 -5.76 -1.32 3.28
CA GLU A 31 -5.30 -0.76 4.55
C GLU A 31 -4.42 -1.78 5.29
N ALA A 32 -3.27 -1.32 5.77
CA ALA A 32 -2.38 -2.11 6.61
C ALA A 32 -2.94 -2.19 8.04
N ASN A 33 -2.64 -3.28 8.74
CA ASN A 33 -2.96 -3.40 10.17
C ASN A 33 -1.96 -2.59 11.02
N ALA A 34 -1.86 -1.29 10.73
CA ALA A 34 -0.95 -0.36 11.37
C ALA A 34 -1.60 1.02 11.50
N ALA A 35 -1.59 1.58 12.70
CA ALA A 35 -2.27 2.85 12.96
C ALA A 35 -1.44 4.05 12.50
N MET A 36 -2.06 5.04 11.85
CA MET A 36 -1.41 6.30 11.47
C MET A 36 -0.79 7.05 12.67
N ARG A 37 -1.38 6.96 13.86
CA ARG A 37 -0.84 7.59 15.08
C ARG A 37 0.42 6.92 15.62
N SER A 38 0.79 5.75 15.12
CA SER A 38 1.99 5.00 15.53
C SER A 38 3.19 5.25 14.62
N ILE A 39 3.08 6.20 13.69
CA ILE A 39 4.22 6.58 12.84
C ILE A 39 5.26 7.36 13.64
N VAL A 40 6.51 7.19 13.25
CA VAL A 40 7.65 7.89 13.81
C VAL A 40 8.46 8.56 12.70
N ARG A 41 9.16 9.62 13.05
CA ARG A 41 10.07 10.29 12.12
C ARG A 41 11.29 9.42 11.83
N LYS A 42 11.70 9.40 10.57
CA LYS A 42 12.88 8.63 10.12
C LYS A 42 14.19 9.22 10.58
N ASP A 43 14.24 10.54 10.75
CA ASP A 43 15.47 11.27 11.08
C ASP A 43 15.86 11.19 12.57
N ASN A 44 14.88 11.25 13.48
CA ASN A 44 15.13 11.35 14.92
C ASN A 44 14.33 10.35 15.77
N GLY A 45 13.40 9.59 15.15
CA GLY A 45 12.57 8.64 15.88
C GLY A 45 11.42 9.26 16.68
N GLU A 46 11.17 10.57 16.55
CA GLU A 46 10.09 11.28 17.23
C GLU A 46 8.73 10.70 16.83
N SER A 47 7.90 10.38 17.81
CA SER A 47 6.54 9.90 17.54
C SER A 47 5.65 11.02 17.02
N TYR A 48 4.59 10.64 16.28
CA TYR A 48 3.63 11.61 15.78
C TYR A 48 2.96 12.42 16.90
N GLN A 49 2.76 11.81 18.06
CA GLN A 49 2.19 12.48 19.23
C GLN A 49 3.16 13.50 19.84
N GLU A 50 4.45 13.18 19.98
CA GLU A 50 5.48 14.11 20.45
C GLU A 50 5.61 15.30 19.51
N PHE A 51 5.65 15.04 18.20
CA PHE A 51 5.66 16.08 17.17
C PHE A 51 4.45 17.03 17.28
N LEU A 52 3.23 16.49 17.44
CA LEU A 52 2.03 17.31 17.64
C LEU A 52 2.09 18.10 18.94
N THR A 53 2.60 17.52 20.02
CA THR A 53 2.77 18.19 21.30
C THR A 53 3.72 19.39 21.17
N GLY A 54 4.85 19.21 20.50
CA GLY A 54 5.79 20.30 20.21
C GLY A 54 5.15 21.44 19.42
N LEU A 55 4.37 21.12 18.39
CA LEU A 55 3.65 22.11 17.61
C LEU A 55 2.58 22.86 18.43
N ALA A 56 1.83 22.14 19.29
CA ALA A 56 0.80 22.73 20.14
C ALA A 56 1.41 23.68 21.19
N GLN A 57 2.55 23.32 21.77
CA GLN A 57 3.30 24.17 22.72
C GLN A 57 3.75 25.48 22.08
N VAL A 58 4.26 25.44 20.85
CA VAL A 58 4.59 26.66 20.09
C VAL A 58 3.34 27.53 19.86
N SER A 59 2.17 26.91 19.78
CA SER A 59 0.87 27.57 19.59
C SER A 59 0.17 27.95 20.90
N TRP A 60 0.90 28.03 22.03
CA TRP A 60 0.42 28.46 23.35
C TRP A 60 -0.47 27.46 24.12
N VAL A 61 -0.34 26.16 23.88
CA VAL A 61 -1.01 25.10 24.67
C VAL A 61 0.06 24.39 25.52
N ASP A 62 0.25 24.82 26.77
CA ASP A 62 1.36 24.33 27.62
C ASP A 62 1.31 22.82 27.94
N THR A 63 0.09 22.26 28.15
CA THR A 63 -0.09 20.83 28.47
C THR A 63 -1.29 20.27 27.71
N PRO A 64 -1.17 19.96 26.41
CA PRO A 64 -2.27 19.48 25.62
C PRO A 64 -2.67 18.05 26.01
N THR A 65 -3.96 17.81 26.18
CA THR A 65 -4.50 16.46 26.33
C THR A 65 -4.55 15.73 24.98
N ALA A 66 -4.73 14.41 24.98
CA ALA A 66 -4.90 13.64 23.74
C ALA A 66 -6.08 14.14 22.87
N ALA A 67 -7.16 14.61 23.49
CA ALA A 67 -8.30 15.21 22.80
C ALA A 67 -7.96 16.56 22.17
N ASP A 68 -7.17 17.38 22.87
CA ASP A 68 -6.68 18.67 22.35
C ASP A 68 -5.77 18.45 21.14
N LEU A 69 -4.83 17.50 21.21
CA LEU A 69 -3.95 17.14 20.10
C LEU A 69 -4.73 16.64 18.89
N ALA A 70 -5.73 15.78 19.09
CA ALA A 70 -6.60 15.30 18.01
C ALA A 70 -7.39 16.44 17.35
N THR A 71 -7.88 17.39 18.15
CA THR A 71 -8.61 18.55 17.64
C THR A 71 -7.67 19.52 16.92
N PHE A 72 -6.49 19.76 17.49
CA PHE A 72 -5.44 20.58 16.88
C PHE A 72 -5.02 20.00 15.54
N ASP A 73 -4.69 18.69 15.47
CA ASP A 73 -4.28 18.06 14.24
C ASP A 73 -5.38 18.09 13.16
N ARG A 74 -6.65 17.95 13.56
CA ARG A 74 -7.78 18.05 12.61
C ARG A 74 -7.89 19.45 11.98
N LYS A 75 -7.65 20.49 12.75
CA LYS A 75 -7.77 21.90 12.31
C LYS A 75 -6.51 22.46 11.67
N ARG A 76 -5.37 21.79 11.84
CA ARG A 76 -4.08 22.25 11.35
C ARG A 76 -4.07 22.33 9.82
N GLU A 77 -3.82 23.51 9.30
CA GLU A 77 -3.65 23.73 7.86
C GLU A 77 -2.28 23.24 7.38
N GLY A 78 -2.21 22.87 6.11
CA GLY A 78 -0.96 22.48 5.45
C GLY A 78 -0.30 21.22 6.02
N LYS A 79 -1.05 20.37 6.74
CA LYS A 79 -0.45 19.13 7.26
C LYS A 79 -0.04 18.21 6.13
N LYS A 80 1.23 17.82 6.17
CA LYS A 80 1.81 16.84 5.26
C LYS A 80 2.46 15.74 6.09
N THR A 81 2.00 14.52 5.88
CA THR A 81 2.71 13.33 6.33
C THR A 81 3.31 12.69 5.08
N SER A 82 4.64 12.82 4.92
CA SER A 82 5.36 12.29 3.78
C SER A 82 5.95 10.93 4.11
N ASN A 83 5.92 10.01 3.15
CA ASN A 83 6.65 8.75 3.25
C ASN A 83 8.17 8.93 3.29
N ASP A 84 8.68 10.11 2.93
CA ASP A 84 10.11 10.44 3.06
C ASP A 84 10.50 10.68 4.52
N ASP A 85 9.60 11.33 5.29
CA ASP A 85 9.87 11.75 6.67
C ASP A 85 9.36 10.76 7.72
N TRP A 86 8.31 10.01 7.41
CA TRP A 86 7.59 9.16 8.35
C TRP A 86 7.54 7.70 7.93
N HIS A 87 7.53 6.79 8.90
CA HIS A 87 7.27 5.37 8.71
C HIS A 87 6.61 4.77 9.95
N ASN A 88 5.99 3.60 9.81
CA ASN A 88 5.55 2.83 10.98
C ASN A 88 6.66 1.87 11.40
N PRO A 89 7.12 1.90 12.66
CA PRO A 89 8.22 1.03 13.12
C PRO A 89 7.84 -0.45 13.18
N HIS A 90 6.55 -0.78 13.32
CA HIS A 90 6.05 -2.15 13.38
C HIS A 90 5.73 -2.72 12.00
N ASP A 91 5.52 -1.85 11.00
CA ASP A 91 5.24 -2.21 9.61
C ASP A 91 5.90 -1.18 8.68
N PRO A 92 7.23 -1.23 8.51
CA PRO A 92 7.97 -0.21 7.76
C PRO A 92 7.73 -0.27 6.24
N GLU A 93 7.16 -1.36 5.73
CA GLU A 93 6.83 -1.54 4.32
C GLU A 93 5.49 -0.87 3.96
N ALA A 94 4.57 -0.75 4.93
CA ALA A 94 3.32 -0.02 4.72
C ALA A 94 3.60 1.47 4.48
N LYS A 95 2.93 2.04 3.49
CA LYS A 95 3.10 3.44 3.08
C LYS A 95 1.86 4.27 3.38
N ILE A 96 2.09 5.51 3.74
CA ILE A 96 1.03 6.50 3.92
C ILE A 96 0.41 6.75 2.55
N ALA A 97 -0.87 6.45 2.42
CA ALA A 97 -1.61 6.61 1.17
C ALA A 97 -2.98 7.21 1.42
N LYS A 98 -3.47 7.98 0.44
CA LYS A 98 -4.83 8.49 0.43
C LYS A 98 -5.76 7.43 -0.17
N MET A 99 -6.77 7.05 0.58
CA MET A 99 -7.77 6.09 0.16
C MET A 99 -8.81 6.72 -0.77
N LYS A 100 -9.60 5.89 -1.46
CA LYS A 100 -10.67 6.36 -2.39
C LYS A 100 -11.75 7.21 -1.70
N ASP A 101 -12.01 6.98 -0.42
CA ASP A 101 -12.94 7.76 0.40
C ASP A 101 -12.36 9.10 0.89
N GLY A 102 -11.11 9.40 0.54
CA GLY A 102 -10.42 10.63 0.93
C GLY A 102 -9.71 10.56 2.28
N THR A 103 -9.82 9.47 3.02
CA THR A 103 -9.07 9.25 4.26
C THR A 103 -7.61 8.91 3.97
N THR A 104 -6.74 9.01 4.98
CA THR A 104 -5.32 8.68 4.87
C THR A 104 -4.99 7.55 5.83
N HIS A 105 -4.43 6.47 5.30
CA HIS A 105 -4.05 5.28 6.03
C HIS A 105 -2.64 4.82 5.65
N LEU A 106 -2.07 3.96 6.49
CA LEU A 106 -0.97 3.11 6.09
C LEU A 106 -1.54 1.97 5.25
N ALA A 107 -0.96 1.71 4.10
CA ALA A 107 -1.55 0.82 3.12
C ALA A 107 -0.52 0.10 2.27
N TYR A 108 -0.99 -0.94 1.58
CA TYR A 108 -0.34 -1.66 0.51
C TYR A 108 -1.14 -1.52 -0.78
N LYS A 109 -0.47 -1.72 -1.91
CA LYS A 109 -1.08 -1.74 -3.24
C LYS A 109 -0.95 -3.14 -3.85
N PRO A 110 -1.92 -4.04 -3.64
CA PRO A 110 -2.02 -5.27 -4.43
C PRO A 110 -2.41 -4.94 -5.87
N GLU A 111 -1.72 -5.58 -6.80
CA GLU A 111 -1.94 -5.48 -8.23
C GLU A 111 -2.08 -6.87 -8.82
N HIS A 112 -3.11 -7.10 -9.64
CA HIS A 112 -3.42 -8.38 -10.23
C HIS A 112 -3.39 -8.29 -11.74
N ALA A 113 -2.75 -9.27 -12.38
CA ALA A 113 -2.87 -9.50 -13.81
C ALA A 113 -3.85 -10.66 -14.06
N VAL A 114 -4.82 -10.45 -14.92
CA VAL A 114 -5.91 -11.38 -15.18
C VAL A 114 -5.99 -11.69 -16.67
N ASP A 115 -6.08 -12.97 -17.03
CA ASP A 115 -6.43 -13.39 -18.38
C ASP A 115 -7.88 -12.98 -18.64
N LEU A 116 -8.11 -12.03 -19.52
CA LEU A 116 -9.45 -11.48 -19.78
C LEU A 116 -10.39 -12.44 -20.53
N VAL A 117 -9.86 -13.50 -21.12
CA VAL A 117 -10.66 -14.52 -21.80
C VAL A 117 -11.28 -15.49 -20.81
N THR A 118 -10.47 -15.89 -19.81
CA THR A 118 -10.86 -16.96 -18.87
C THR A 118 -11.19 -16.46 -17.47
N GLY A 119 -10.76 -15.25 -17.13
CA GLY A 119 -10.88 -14.69 -15.79
C GLY A 119 -9.82 -15.20 -14.79
N ALA A 120 -8.85 -16.00 -15.26
CA ALA A 120 -7.80 -16.54 -14.39
C ALA A 120 -6.82 -15.46 -13.96
N VAL A 121 -6.48 -15.39 -12.67
CA VAL A 121 -5.39 -14.54 -12.17
C VAL A 121 -4.06 -15.17 -12.54
N VAL A 122 -3.26 -14.49 -13.34
CA VAL A 122 -1.96 -14.97 -13.84
C VAL A 122 -0.75 -14.35 -13.14
N SER A 123 -0.96 -13.23 -12.44
CA SER A 123 0.01 -12.66 -11.50
C SER A 123 -0.70 -11.90 -10.37
N ALA A 124 -0.09 -11.90 -9.19
CA ALA A 124 -0.54 -11.11 -8.04
C ALA A 124 0.70 -10.59 -7.31
N GLU A 125 0.89 -9.29 -7.37
CA GLU A 125 2.04 -8.59 -6.78
C GLU A 125 1.57 -7.59 -5.72
N ILE A 126 2.42 -7.33 -4.73
CA ILE A 126 2.16 -6.30 -3.72
C ILE A 126 3.23 -5.23 -3.87
N HIS A 127 2.79 -4.01 -4.12
CA HIS A 127 3.63 -2.84 -4.27
C HIS A 127 3.46 -1.87 -3.10
N PRO A 128 4.43 -0.97 -2.86
CA PRO A 128 4.24 0.17 -1.97
C PRO A 128 3.04 1.02 -2.40
N ALA A 129 2.18 1.41 -1.45
CA ALA A 129 0.93 2.11 -1.75
C ALA A 129 1.12 3.55 -2.29
N ASP A 130 2.33 4.10 -2.20
CA ASP A 130 2.70 5.41 -2.73
C ASP A 130 3.20 5.36 -4.20
N GLN A 131 3.28 4.16 -4.80
CA GLN A 131 3.65 4.00 -6.21
C GLN A 131 2.40 4.10 -7.11
N GLY A 132 2.52 4.91 -8.18
CA GLY A 132 1.47 5.02 -9.20
C GLY A 132 1.37 3.78 -10.09
N ASP A 133 0.21 3.58 -10.71
CA ASP A 133 -0.05 2.43 -11.60
C ASP A 133 0.94 2.33 -12.76
N THR A 134 1.33 3.46 -13.33
CA THR A 134 2.32 3.50 -14.42
C THR A 134 3.71 3.00 -14.02
N ALA A 135 4.06 3.11 -12.73
CA ALA A 135 5.34 2.65 -12.22
C ALA A 135 5.37 1.13 -11.96
N THR A 136 4.23 0.53 -11.61
CA THR A 136 4.12 -0.89 -11.22
C THR A 136 3.69 -1.80 -12.36
N LEU A 137 2.93 -1.29 -13.33
CA LEU A 137 2.33 -2.02 -14.44
C LEU A 137 3.30 -2.95 -15.17
N LEU A 138 4.47 -2.43 -15.58
CA LEU A 138 5.44 -3.23 -16.34
C LEU A 138 5.99 -4.41 -15.55
N GLY A 139 6.21 -4.23 -14.25
CA GLY A 139 6.66 -5.30 -13.36
C GLY A 139 5.63 -6.41 -13.24
N THR A 140 4.38 -6.05 -13.03
CA THR A 140 3.26 -7.00 -12.93
C THR A 140 3.02 -7.74 -14.24
N LEU A 141 3.10 -7.06 -15.40
CA LEU A 141 3.00 -7.69 -16.72
C LEU A 141 4.16 -8.63 -17.01
N ALA A 142 5.39 -8.24 -16.69
CA ALA A 142 6.55 -9.10 -16.85
C ALA A 142 6.39 -10.39 -16.02
N LYS A 143 5.92 -10.26 -14.78
CA LYS A 143 5.67 -11.42 -13.92
C LYS A 143 4.54 -12.31 -14.45
N ALA A 144 3.49 -11.73 -14.99
CA ALA A 144 2.41 -12.48 -15.65
C ALA A 144 2.95 -13.27 -16.86
N ALA A 145 3.78 -12.65 -17.70
CA ALA A 145 4.40 -13.30 -18.85
C ALA A 145 5.32 -14.46 -18.44
N GLU A 146 6.15 -14.29 -17.40
CA GLU A 146 6.97 -15.36 -16.83
C GLU A 146 6.09 -16.54 -16.37
N ASN A 147 5.07 -16.26 -15.55
CA ASN A 147 4.18 -17.30 -15.02
C ASN A 147 3.45 -18.07 -16.13
N LEU A 148 3.00 -17.37 -17.18
CA LEU A 148 2.37 -18.02 -18.34
C LEU A 148 3.36 -18.87 -19.12
N ALA A 149 4.60 -18.41 -19.31
CA ALA A 149 5.64 -19.17 -20.00
C ALA A 149 6.07 -20.45 -19.24
N GLU A 150 6.05 -20.41 -17.90
CA GLU A 150 6.39 -21.58 -17.06
C GLU A 150 5.34 -22.70 -17.13
N VAL A 151 4.11 -22.43 -17.55
CA VAL A 151 3.01 -23.39 -17.54
C VAL A 151 2.46 -23.73 -18.94
N SER A 152 3.01 -23.10 -19.99
CA SER A 152 2.61 -23.29 -21.40
C SER A 152 3.22 -24.55 -22.02
#